data_99fc616ca5880a4c19a4860067a20d3e
#
_entry.id   99fc616ca5880a4c19a4860067a20d3e
#
_cell.length_a   1.000
_cell.length_b   1.000
_cell.length_c   1.000
_cell.angle_alpha   90.00
_cell.angle_beta   90.00
_cell.angle_gamma   90.00
#
_symmetry.space_group_name_H-M   'P 1'
#
loop_
_entity.id
_entity.type
_entity.pdbx_description
1 polymer ?
#
loop_
_entity_poly.entity_id
_entity_poly.type
_entity_poly.pdbx_seq_one_letter_code
_entity_poly.pdbx_strand_id
1 'polypeptide(L)'
;MLGKLTKLIKTNHPEIIIQYHGHSGPGLSMASILEVCNNGADVIDTAIEPLSWGKVHPDIISVQSMLKNEGFDVPEIDMNAYMEARRLTQEFIDDWLGCFINPGNKIMSSLLLGCGLPGGMMGSMMADLAGIHRSINSILRSKGKAEYSTDEMLVKLFDEVAYVWPRVGFPPLVTPFSQYVKNIALMNLLTMAQGKGRFVMMDDAMWGMILGKSGKLPGKLDDEIVELAKKQGKEFTDADPHTLIPNALEGFKKEMDENGWEYGQDDEELFELAMHPEQYRDFKSGMAKKRMLADLQKAKDAQMGSKMTPEEAAAFKHAKADAIKSPVKGQGFFEFQGEGECMPVLEPYIGQQYKEGETFCYVQATWGQFVAVPACLGGKLVEIASKQGSKINRGDVIGYIERDHD
;
A
#
# COMPACT_ATOMS: atom_id res chain seq x y z
N MET A 1 15.68 0.76 24.47
CA MET A 1 16.27 2.02 23.93
C MET A 1 15.23 3.14 23.89
N LEU A 2 14.09 2.96 23.29
CA LEU A 2 13.03 3.98 23.14
C LEU A 2 12.59 4.58 24.48
N GLY A 3 12.23 3.78 25.48
CA GLY A 3 11.83 4.30 26.78
C GLY A 3 12.93 5.12 27.48
N LYS A 4 14.20 4.71 27.36
CA LYS A 4 15.32 5.50 27.91
C LYS A 4 15.44 6.86 27.22
N LEU A 5 15.24 6.92 25.90
CA LEU A 5 15.25 8.18 25.15
C LEU A 5 14.07 9.07 25.57
N THR A 6 12.86 8.51 25.62
CA THR A 6 11.65 9.21 26.07
C THR A 6 11.84 9.81 27.45
N LYS A 7 12.33 8.99 28.39
CA LYS A 7 12.63 9.44 29.77
C LYS A 7 13.67 10.55 29.81
N LEU A 8 14.74 10.42 29.01
CA LEU A 8 15.79 11.45 28.96
C LEU A 8 15.26 12.80 28.47
N ILE A 9 14.43 12.77 27.40
CA ILE A 9 13.80 13.99 26.87
C ILE A 9 12.88 14.59 27.94
N LYS A 10 11.96 13.81 28.49
CA LYS A 10 11.01 14.29 29.50
C LYS A 10 11.69 14.77 30.80
N THR A 11 12.84 14.21 31.15
CA THR A 11 13.60 14.68 32.31
C THR A 11 14.23 16.05 32.09
N ASN A 12 14.74 16.31 30.88
CA ASN A 12 15.43 17.59 30.58
C ASN A 12 14.46 18.65 30.02
N HIS A 13 13.36 18.20 29.39
CA HIS A 13 12.39 19.04 28.69
C HIS A 13 10.97 18.51 28.95
N PRO A 14 10.41 18.66 30.15
CA PRO A 14 9.11 18.12 30.54
C PRO A 14 7.95 18.70 29.70
N GLU A 15 8.11 19.90 29.15
CA GLU A 15 7.15 20.62 28.34
C GLU A 15 7.00 20.07 26.92
N ILE A 16 7.98 19.31 26.41
CA ILE A 16 7.95 18.78 25.06
C ILE A 16 6.94 17.64 24.96
N ILE A 17 6.03 17.74 23.99
CA ILE A 17 5.10 16.66 23.63
C ILE A 17 5.87 15.60 22.84
N ILE A 18 5.84 14.36 23.31
CA ILE A 18 6.45 13.22 22.64
C ILE A 18 5.38 12.39 21.97
N GLN A 19 5.40 12.37 20.65
CA GLN A 19 4.58 11.50 19.82
C GLN A 19 5.38 10.27 19.38
N TYR A 20 4.86 9.09 19.64
CA TYR A 20 5.48 7.82 19.22
C TYR A 20 4.81 7.30 17.95
N HIS A 21 5.62 7.14 16.92
CA HIS A 21 5.25 6.53 15.64
C HIS A 21 6.02 5.22 15.46
N GLY A 22 5.32 4.10 15.37
CA GLY A 22 5.96 2.80 15.25
C GLY A 22 5.10 1.77 14.54
N HIS A 23 5.74 0.92 13.71
CA HIS A 23 5.09 -0.10 12.90
C HIS A 23 5.12 -1.48 13.55
N SER A 24 4.10 -2.30 13.25
CA SER A 24 3.96 -3.65 13.81
C SER A 24 4.86 -4.70 13.14
N GLY A 25 5.46 -4.36 12.00
CA GLY A 25 6.18 -5.31 11.15
C GLY A 25 7.09 -6.31 11.86
N PRO A 26 7.98 -5.86 12.80
CA PRO A 26 8.83 -6.76 13.57
C PRO A 26 8.14 -7.54 14.70
N GLY A 27 6.87 -7.25 15.02
CA GLY A 27 6.12 -7.88 16.11
C GLY A 27 6.33 -7.27 17.49
N LEU A 28 7.02 -6.12 17.59
CA LEU A 28 7.36 -5.49 18.89
C LEU A 28 6.58 -4.20 19.19
N SER A 29 5.63 -3.80 18.34
CA SER A 29 4.94 -2.51 18.45
C SER A 29 4.24 -2.32 19.80
N MET A 30 3.48 -3.31 20.27
CA MET A 30 2.76 -3.22 21.55
C MET A 30 3.72 -3.04 22.74
N ALA A 31 4.80 -3.81 22.78
CA ALA A 31 5.82 -3.67 23.83
C ALA A 31 6.52 -2.31 23.76
N SER A 32 6.79 -1.80 22.56
CA SER A 32 7.41 -0.49 22.36
C SER A 32 6.48 0.64 22.80
N ILE A 33 5.18 0.55 22.51
CA ILE A 33 4.17 1.52 22.95
C ILE A 33 4.13 1.56 24.49
N LEU A 34 3.99 0.41 25.12
CA LEU A 34 3.96 0.32 26.56
C LEU A 34 5.22 0.91 27.20
N GLU A 35 6.40 0.59 26.65
CA GLU A 35 7.68 1.10 27.11
C GLU A 35 7.77 2.64 27.00
N VAL A 36 7.34 3.24 25.90
CA VAL A 36 7.38 4.71 25.75
C VAL A 36 6.33 5.40 26.60
N CYS A 37 5.13 4.84 26.76
CA CYS A 37 4.09 5.38 27.63
C CYS A 37 4.53 5.39 29.10
N ASN A 38 5.14 4.29 29.58
CA ASN A 38 5.71 4.20 30.94
C ASN A 38 6.84 5.22 31.19
N ASN A 39 7.38 5.82 30.14
CA ASN A 39 8.47 6.80 30.24
C ASN A 39 8.03 8.22 29.82
N GLY A 40 6.72 8.46 29.64
CA GLY A 40 6.14 9.78 29.47
C GLY A 40 5.84 10.21 28.02
N ALA A 41 5.65 9.28 27.10
CA ALA A 41 5.09 9.62 25.79
C ALA A 41 3.65 10.11 25.94
N ASP A 42 3.29 11.16 25.19
CA ASP A 42 2.00 11.83 25.28
C ASP A 42 1.03 11.40 24.18
N VAL A 43 1.54 11.04 23.01
CA VAL A 43 0.74 10.69 21.84
C VAL A 43 1.25 9.40 21.22
N ILE A 44 0.33 8.50 20.85
CA ILE A 44 0.63 7.23 20.18
C ILE A 44 -0.10 7.16 18.86
N ASP A 45 0.62 6.92 17.78
CA ASP A 45 0.03 6.69 16.47
C ASP A 45 -0.49 5.26 16.37
N THR A 46 -1.71 5.14 15.88
CA THR A 46 -2.42 3.87 15.72
C THR A 46 -3.07 3.79 14.35
N ALA A 47 -3.66 2.65 14.03
CA ALA A 47 -4.45 2.45 12.82
C ALA A 47 -5.80 1.82 13.17
N ILE A 48 -6.70 1.74 12.18
CA ILE A 48 -7.98 1.04 12.31
C ILE A 48 -8.03 -0.16 11.36
N GLU A 49 -8.81 -1.19 11.71
CA GLU A 49 -9.14 -2.23 10.75
C GLU A 49 -9.93 -1.66 9.55
N PRO A 50 -9.73 -2.20 8.34
CA PRO A 50 -8.88 -3.36 7.99
C PRO A 50 -7.41 -3.01 7.69
N LEU A 51 -6.98 -1.78 7.93
CA LEU A 51 -5.63 -1.29 7.59
C LEU A 51 -4.60 -1.48 8.72
N SER A 52 -5.03 -1.85 9.93
CA SER A 52 -4.14 -2.09 11.07
C SER A 52 -3.30 -3.36 10.94
N TRP A 53 -2.26 -3.48 11.80
CA TRP A 53 -1.35 -4.62 11.92
C TRP A 53 -0.42 -4.86 10.73
N GLY A 54 0.21 -6.03 10.69
CA GLY A 54 1.18 -6.36 9.66
C GLY A 54 2.33 -5.37 9.64
N LYS A 55 2.56 -4.71 8.50
CA LYS A 55 3.60 -3.70 8.32
C LYS A 55 3.14 -2.27 8.64
N VAL A 56 1.95 -2.12 9.19
CA VAL A 56 1.37 -0.83 9.57
C VAL A 56 1.35 -0.71 11.11
N HIS A 57 0.63 0.26 11.65
CA HIS A 57 0.48 0.45 13.10
C HIS A 57 -0.43 -0.63 13.72
N PRO A 58 -0.33 -0.86 15.03
CA PRO A 58 -1.31 -1.67 15.74
C PRO A 58 -2.68 -0.99 15.75
N ASP A 59 -3.71 -1.81 15.95
CA ASP A 59 -5.08 -1.32 16.01
C ASP A 59 -5.34 -0.51 17.27
N ILE A 60 -6.08 0.60 17.12
CA ILE A 60 -6.39 1.53 18.21
C ILE A 60 -7.13 0.86 19.36
N ILE A 61 -8.04 -0.10 19.08
CA ILE A 61 -8.79 -0.81 20.15
C ILE A 61 -7.83 -1.63 21.00
N SER A 62 -6.88 -2.34 20.37
CA SER A 62 -5.90 -3.14 21.08
C SER A 62 -4.95 -2.29 21.92
N VAL A 63 -4.53 -1.15 21.39
CA VAL A 63 -3.66 -0.20 22.10
C VAL A 63 -4.41 0.42 23.28
N GLN A 64 -5.64 0.88 23.10
CA GLN A 64 -6.47 1.42 24.16
C GLN A 64 -6.68 0.39 25.29
N SER A 65 -7.05 -0.83 24.92
CA SER A 65 -7.30 -1.91 25.90
C SER A 65 -6.03 -2.23 26.71
N MET A 66 -4.88 -2.32 26.05
CA MET A 66 -3.60 -2.53 26.74
C MET A 66 -3.28 -1.40 27.72
N LEU A 67 -3.37 -0.15 27.29
CA LEU A 67 -3.03 1.01 28.10
C LEU A 67 -3.99 1.18 29.29
N LYS A 68 -5.30 0.94 29.11
CA LYS A 68 -6.27 0.94 30.21
C LYS A 68 -5.95 -0.13 31.24
N ASN A 69 -5.61 -1.36 30.81
CA ASN A 69 -5.24 -2.43 31.73
C ASN A 69 -3.97 -2.13 32.53
N GLU A 70 -3.06 -1.34 31.99
CA GLU A 70 -1.87 -0.85 32.68
C GLU A 70 -2.12 0.41 33.52
N GLY A 71 -3.36 0.90 33.60
CA GLY A 71 -3.76 2.02 34.44
C GLY A 71 -3.59 3.41 33.82
N PHE A 72 -3.36 3.50 32.52
CA PHE A 72 -3.33 4.79 31.82
C PHE A 72 -4.76 5.32 31.62
N ASP A 73 -4.91 6.63 31.79
CA ASP A 73 -6.10 7.36 31.36
C ASP A 73 -5.98 7.67 29.85
N VAL A 74 -6.82 7.03 29.06
CA VAL A 74 -6.85 7.17 27.61
C VAL A 74 -8.27 7.47 27.13
N PRO A 75 -8.42 8.24 26.05
CA PRO A 75 -9.73 8.60 25.52
C PRO A 75 -10.60 7.37 25.22
N GLU A 76 -11.91 7.50 25.43
CA GLU A 76 -12.88 6.48 25.04
C GLU A 76 -13.06 6.47 23.51
N ILE A 77 -13.15 5.26 22.95
CA ILE A 77 -13.44 5.08 21.53
C ILE A 77 -14.95 4.91 21.36
N ASP A 78 -15.56 5.74 20.53
CA ASP A 78 -16.92 5.48 20.06
C ASP A 78 -16.90 4.27 19.11
N MET A 79 -17.38 3.13 19.62
CA MET A 79 -17.39 1.89 18.86
C MET A 79 -18.33 1.92 17.66
N ASN A 80 -19.40 2.74 17.68
CA ASN A 80 -20.28 2.87 16.52
C ASN A 80 -19.55 3.62 15.40
N ALA A 81 -18.89 4.73 15.74
CA ALA A 81 -18.08 5.48 14.79
C ALA A 81 -16.90 4.63 14.25
N TYR A 82 -16.23 3.85 15.12
CA TYR A 82 -15.16 2.93 14.69
C TYR A 82 -15.68 1.89 13.69
N MET A 83 -16.80 1.24 13.98
CA MET A 83 -17.37 0.20 13.10
C MET A 83 -17.83 0.78 11.77
N GLU A 84 -18.39 1.99 11.77
CA GLU A 84 -18.76 2.68 10.52
C GLU A 84 -17.53 3.05 9.69
N ALA A 85 -16.49 3.61 10.31
CA ALA A 85 -15.22 3.91 9.62
C ALA A 85 -14.59 2.63 9.05
N ARG A 86 -14.60 1.53 9.82
CA ARG A 86 -14.11 0.22 9.37
C ARG A 86 -14.89 -0.28 8.14
N ARG A 87 -16.21 -0.19 8.18
CA ARG A 87 -17.10 -0.61 7.08
C ARG A 87 -16.82 0.18 5.81
N LEU A 88 -16.80 1.52 5.90
CA LEU A 88 -16.54 2.39 4.76
C LEU A 88 -15.14 2.15 4.17
N THR A 89 -14.15 1.96 5.03
CA THR A 89 -12.78 1.64 4.61
C THR A 89 -12.71 0.30 3.87
N GLN A 90 -13.41 -0.72 4.39
CA GLN A 90 -13.47 -2.03 3.73
C GLN A 90 -14.15 -1.94 2.36
N GLU A 91 -15.30 -1.27 2.26
CA GLU A 91 -16.01 -1.06 1.00
C GLU A 91 -15.11 -0.35 -0.04
N PHE A 92 -14.41 0.70 0.38
CA PHE A 92 -13.47 1.39 -0.51
C PHE A 92 -12.31 0.49 -0.97
N ILE A 93 -11.77 -0.34 -0.08
CA ILE A 93 -10.74 -1.31 -0.44
C ILE A 93 -11.30 -2.31 -1.45
N ASP A 94 -12.46 -2.88 -1.19
CA ASP A 94 -13.06 -3.91 -2.04
C ASP A 94 -13.36 -3.38 -3.45
N ASP A 95 -13.86 -2.17 -3.54
CA ASP A 95 -14.22 -1.57 -4.82
C ASP A 95 -13.01 -1.07 -5.63
N TRP A 96 -11.99 -0.52 -4.97
CA TRP A 96 -10.94 0.25 -5.64
C TRP A 96 -9.52 -0.22 -5.37
N LEU A 97 -9.17 -0.61 -4.16
CA LEU A 97 -7.79 -0.82 -3.74
C LEU A 97 -7.38 -2.29 -3.59
N GLY A 98 -8.32 -3.22 -3.38
CA GLY A 98 -8.01 -4.61 -3.03
C GLY A 98 -7.09 -5.31 -4.03
N CYS A 99 -7.24 -4.98 -5.32
CA CYS A 99 -6.37 -5.50 -6.37
C CYS A 99 -4.93 -5.01 -6.32
N PHE A 100 -4.67 -3.88 -5.65
CA PHE A 100 -3.35 -3.26 -5.55
C PHE A 100 -2.67 -3.51 -4.20
N ILE A 101 -3.43 -3.91 -3.18
CA ILE A 101 -2.87 -4.20 -1.86
C ILE A 101 -2.14 -5.55 -1.90
N ASN A 102 -0.84 -5.51 -1.61
CA ASN A 102 -0.05 -6.73 -1.49
C ASN A 102 -0.43 -7.46 -0.19
N PRO A 103 -0.96 -8.71 -0.26
CA PRO A 103 -1.31 -9.50 0.93
C PRO A 103 -0.15 -9.68 1.91
N GLY A 104 1.09 -9.67 1.42
CA GLY A 104 2.30 -9.72 2.24
C GLY A 104 2.44 -8.55 3.22
N ASN A 105 1.71 -7.43 3.02
CA ASN A 105 1.71 -6.31 3.96
C ASN A 105 1.03 -6.65 5.30
N LYS A 106 0.17 -7.65 5.34
CA LYS A 106 -0.44 -8.17 6.57
C LYS A 106 0.47 -9.10 7.36
N ILE A 107 1.59 -9.54 6.79
CA ILE A 107 2.51 -10.50 7.42
C ILE A 107 3.57 -9.74 8.22
N MET A 108 3.68 -10.07 9.51
CA MET A 108 4.80 -9.65 10.35
C MET A 108 6.00 -10.55 10.13
N SER A 109 7.21 -10.01 10.26
CA SER A 109 8.45 -10.78 10.14
C SER A 109 9.51 -10.27 11.12
N SER A 110 10.04 -11.18 11.92
CA SER A 110 11.16 -10.88 12.85
C SER A 110 12.46 -10.52 12.13
N LEU A 111 12.61 -10.86 10.85
CA LEU A 111 13.77 -10.49 10.05
C LEU A 111 13.91 -8.96 9.90
N LEU A 112 12.83 -8.22 10.10
CA LEU A 112 12.84 -6.76 10.06
C LEU A 112 13.61 -6.11 11.22
N LEU A 113 13.91 -6.85 12.29
CA LEU A 113 14.61 -6.32 13.46
C LEU A 113 16.06 -5.93 13.19
N GLY A 114 16.70 -6.53 12.21
CA GLY A 114 18.14 -6.30 11.95
C GLY A 114 18.45 -5.32 10.83
N CYS A 115 17.45 -4.88 10.06
CA CYS A 115 17.72 -4.14 8.83
C CYS A 115 17.96 -2.63 9.01
N GLY A 116 17.67 -2.06 10.19
CA GLY A 116 17.81 -0.62 10.45
C GLY A 116 16.88 0.29 9.64
N LEU A 117 16.04 -0.27 8.78
CA LEU A 117 15.10 0.49 7.95
C LEU A 117 13.75 0.68 8.65
N PRO A 118 13.07 1.81 8.43
CA PRO A 118 11.73 2.06 8.97
C PRO A 118 10.72 1.02 8.47
N GLY A 119 9.82 0.57 9.35
CA GLY A 119 8.80 -0.43 9.02
C GLY A 119 7.90 -0.04 7.83
N GLY A 120 7.58 1.24 7.68
CA GLY A 120 6.78 1.76 6.55
C GLY A 120 7.44 1.59 5.18
N MET A 121 8.77 1.49 5.12
CA MET A 121 9.48 1.22 3.86
C MET A 121 9.40 -0.23 3.40
N MET A 122 9.06 -1.16 4.27
CA MET A 122 9.13 -2.60 3.96
C MET A 122 8.18 -3.00 2.83
N GLY A 123 7.00 -2.38 2.73
CA GLY A 123 6.05 -2.63 1.65
C GLY A 123 6.63 -2.26 0.29
N SER A 124 7.11 -1.03 0.14
CA SER A 124 7.74 -0.54 -1.10
C SER A 124 9.04 -1.28 -1.41
N MET A 125 9.84 -1.57 -0.38
CA MET A 125 11.10 -2.31 -0.54
C MET A 125 10.87 -3.72 -1.10
N MET A 126 9.87 -4.44 -0.61
CA MET A 126 9.56 -5.78 -1.10
C MET A 126 9.04 -5.77 -2.54
N ALA A 127 8.29 -4.73 -2.92
CA ALA A 127 7.84 -4.55 -4.30
C ALA A 127 9.02 -4.27 -5.25
N ASP A 128 9.89 -3.35 -4.87
CA ASP A 128 11.09 -2.99 -5.65
C ASP A 128 12.07 -4.17 -5.72
N LEU A 129 12.26 -4.88 -4.59
CA LEU A 129 13.12 -6.06 -4.52
C LEU A 129 12.71 -7.12 -5.54
N ALA A 130 11.42 -7.38 -5.71
CA ALA A 130 10.94 -8.38 -6.67
C ALA A 130 11.32 -8.04 -8.12
N GLY A 131 11.31 -6.75 -8.48
CA GLY A 131 11.75 -6.27 -9.81
C GLY A 131 13.26 -6.43 -10.01
N ILE A 132 14.05 -5.93 -9.06
CA ILE A 132 15.52 -5.98 -9.09
C ILE A 132 16.02 -7.43 -9.01
N HIS A 133 15.39 -8.28 -8.19
CA HIS A 133 15.71 -9.70 -8.07
C HIS A 133 15.62 -10.42 -9.42
N ARG A 134 14.52 -10.21 -10.16
CA ARG A 134 14.38 -10.77 -11.52
C ARG A 134 15.49 -10.28 -12.45
N SER A 135 15.81 -8.99 -12.41
CA SER A 135 16.86 -8.39 -13.24
C SER A 135 18.24 -8.94 -12.90
N ILE A 136 18.58 -9.05 -11.63
CA ILE A 136 19.84 -9.61 -11.16
C ILE A 136 19.96 -11.09 -11.55
N ASN A 137 18.92 -11.89 -11.33
CA ASN A 137 18.94 -13.31 -11.69
C ASN A 137 19.05 -13.51 -13.21
N SER A 138 18.43 -12.66 -14.02
CA SER A 138 18.64 -12.67 -15.48
C SER A 138 20.09 -12.43 -15.86
N ILE A 139 20.77 -11.46 -15.20
CA ILE A 139 22.19 -11.17 -15.41
C ILE A 139 23.08 -12.34 -14.95
N LEU A 140 22.79 -12.92 -13.77
CA LEU A 140 23.55 -14.04 -13.25
C LEU A 140 23.43 -15.27 -14.18
N ARG A 141 22.23 -15.56 -14.64
CA ARG A 141 21.96 -16.64 -15.62
C ARG A 141 22.73 -16.44 -16.91
N SER A 142 22.73 -15.22 -17.46
CA SER A 142 23.49 -14.92 -18.69
C SER A 142 25.00 -15.08 -18.52
N LYS A 143 25.50 -15.03 -17.28
CA LYS A 143 26.91 -15.23 -16.92
C LYS A 143 27.22 -16.66 -16.45
N GLY A 144 26.27 -17.59 -16.52
CA GLY A 144 26.41 -18.97 -16.03
C GLY A 144 26.59 -19.07 -14.52
N LYS A 145 26.13 -18.08 -13.74
CA LYS A 145 26.17 -18.07 -12.27
C LYS A 145 24.86 -18.54 -11.67
N ALA A 146 24.94 -19.10 -10.46
CA ALA A 146 23.77 -19.47 -9.68
C ALA A 146 22.86 -18.24 -9.41
N GLU A 147 21.58 -18.42 -9.53
CA GLU A 147 20.57 -17.42 -9.20
C GLU A 147 20.41 -17.33 -7.67
N TYR A 148 20.04 -16.14 -7.19
CA TYR A 148 19.70 -15.93 -5.79
C TYR A 148 18.24 -16.28 -5.53
N SER A 149 17.96 -16.90 -4.39
CA SER A 149 16.60 -16.95 -3.83
C SER A 149 16.15 -15.56 -3.37
N THR A 150 14.85 -15.41 -3.09
CA THR A 150 14.30 -14.16 -2.54
C THR A 150 14.93 -13.83 -1.18
N ASP A 151 15.12 -14.83 -0.32
CA ASP A 151 15.71 -14.65 1.01
C ASP A 151 17.18 -14.25 0.94
N GLU A 152 17.97 -14.89 0.06
CA GLU A 152 19.36 -14.48 -0.18
C GLU A 152 19.44 -13.03 -0.71
N MET A 153 18.51 -12.66 -1.56
CA MET A 153 18.46 -11.30 -2.11
C MET A 153 18.10 -10.28 -1.02
N LEU A 154 17.20 -10.64 -0.11
CA LEU A 154 16.82 -9.80 1.02
C LEU A 154 18.00 -9.58 1.98
N VAL A 155 18.74 -10.65 2.32
CA VAL A 155 19.96 -10.55 3.15
C VAL A 155 20.99 -9.63 2.48
N LYS A 156 21.25 -9.82 1.18
CA LYS A 156 22.16 -8.95 0.43
C LYS A 156 21.74 -7.50 0.43
N LEU A 157 20.44 -7.22 0.35
CA LEU A 157 19.93 -5.86 0.43
C LEU A 157 20.17 -5.24 1.81
N PHE A 158 19.94 -5.99 2.88
CA PHE A 158 20.21 -5.50 4.24
C PHE A 158 21.69 -5.21 4.46
N ASP A 159 22.56 -6.11 4.01
CA ASP A 159 24.02 -5.91 4.06
C ASP A 159 24.43 -4.66 3.27
N GLU A 160 23.84 -4.45 2.10
CA GLU A 160 24.16 -3.30 1.26
C GLU A 160 23.60 -1.99 1.84
N VAL A 161 22.43 -2.00 2.46
CA VAL A 161 21.93 -0.83 3.22
C VAL A 161 22.86 -0.49 4.39
N ALA A 162 23.29 -1.49 5.15
CA ALA A 162 24.25 -1.33 6.25
C ALA A 162 25.60 -0.79 5.74
N TYR A 163 26.02 -1.15 4.53
CA TYR A 163 27.20 -0.63 3.87
C TYR A 163 27.04 0.82 3.42
N VAL A 164 25.92 1.16 2.79
CA VAL A 164 25.65 2.48 2.18
C VAL A 164 25.42 3.55 3.24
N TRP A 165 24.54 3.28 4.20
CA TRP A 165 24.02 4.29 5.14
C TRP A 165 25.12 5.10 5.85
N PRO A 166 26.15 4.49 6.49
CA PRO A 166 27.22 5.26 7.10
C PRO A 166 28.08 6.04 6.08
N ARG A 167 28.27 5.50 4.87
CA ARG A 167 29.10 6.13 3.84
C ARG A 167 28.49 7.38 3.23
N VAL A 168 27.16 7.46 3.21
CA VAL A 168 26.44 8.65 2.75
C VAL A 168 26.12 9.63 3.89
N GLY A 169 26.80 9.53 5.04
CA GLY A 169 26.73 10.50 6.12
C GLY A 169 25.57 10.31 7.11
N PHE A 170 25.06 9.09 7.26
CA PHE A 170 23.97 8.73 8.19
C PHE A 170 22.71 9.60 8.04
N PRO A 171 22.17 9.79 6.81
CA PRO A 171 20.93 10.54 6.67
C PRO A 171 19.83 9.94 7.56
N PRO A 172 18.89 10.76 8.07
CA PRO A 172 17.78 10.25 8.84
C PRO A 172 17.00 9.20 8.02
N LEU A 173 16.72 8.02 8.59
CA LEU A 173 15.98 6.98 7.91
C LEU A 173 14.47 7.25 7.95
N VAL A 174 14.09 8.40 7.47
CA VAL A 174 12.71 8.89 7.29
C VAL A 174 12.53 9.29 5.82
N THR A 175 11.30 9.29 5.32
CA THR A 175 10.99 9.73 3.94
C THR A 175 11.37 11.20 3.74
N PRO A 176 12.05 11.56 2.65
CA PRO A 176 12.46 10.72 1.51
C PRO A 176 13.85 10.06 1.64
N PHE A 177 14.65 10.40 2.65
CA PHE A 177 16.07 10.00 2.75
C PHE A 177 16.25 8.49 2.87
N SER A 178 15.37 7.83 3.62
CA SER A 178 15.37 6.37 3.72
C SER A 178 15.18 5.69 2.36
N GLN A 179 14.35 6.28 1.48
CA GLN A 179 14.16 5.80 0.12
C GLN A 179 15.43 5.96 -0.72
N TYR A 180 16.15 7.08 -0.56
CA TYR A 180 17.41 7.29 -1.27
C TYR A 180 18.46 6.27 -0.85
N VAL A 181 18.63 6.02 0.44
CA VAL A 181 19.56 4.99 0.95
C VAL A 181 19.20 3.61 0.39
N LYS A 182 17.93 3.22 0.46
CA LYS A 182 17.43 1.96 -0.11
C LYS A 182 17.70 1.87 -1.62
N ASN A 183 17.40 2.92 -2.36
CA ASN A 183 17.57 2.93 -3.81
C ASN A 183 19.03 2.84 -4.20
N ILE A 184 19.95 3.55 -3.49
CA ILE A 184 21.40 3.40 -3.70
C ILE A 184 21.81 1.94 -3.48
N ALA A 185 21.34 1.30 -2.40
CA ALA A 185 21.66 -0.10 -2.12
C ALA A 185 21.14 -1.05 -3.22
N LEU A 186 19.91 -0.86 -3.69
CA LEU A 186 19.35 -1.65 -4.79
C LEU A 186 20.13 -1.47 -6.10
N MET A 187 20.49 -0.23 -6.43
CA MET A 187 21.29 0.06 -7.64
C MET A 187 22.71 -0.51 -7.53
N ASN A 188 23.31 -0.46 -6.36
CA ASN A 188 24.61 -1.10 -6.12
C ASN A 188 24.54 -2.61 -6.36
N LEU A 189 23.53 -3.30 -5.84
CA LEU A 189 23.36 -4.73 -6.09
C LEU A 189 23.23 -5.05 -7.58
N LEU A 190 22.48 -4.25 -8.32
CA LEU A 190 22.31 -4.40 -9.76
C LEU A 190 23.62 -4.17 -10.52
N THR A 191 24.34 -3.09 -10.21
CA THR A 191 25.60 -2.75 -10.88
C THR A 191 26.70 -3.75 -10.56
N MET A 192 26.78 -4.25 -9.32
CA MET A 192 27.70 -5.33 -8.96
C MET A 192 27.40 -6.64 -9.70
N ALA A 193 26.13 -7.00 -9.89
CA ALA A 193 25.76 -8.15 -10.72
C ALA A 193 26.20 -7.98 -12.18
N GLN A 194 26.21 -6.76 -12.70
CA GLN A 194 26.74 -6.43 -14.01
C GLN A 194 28.27 -6.51 -14.08
N GLY A 195 28.97 -6.55 -12.95
CA GLY A 195 30.43 -6.50 -12.86
C GLY A 195 30.99 -5.09 -12.75
N LYS A 196 30.15 -4.12 -12.41
CA LYS A 196 30.52 -2.72 -12.13
C LYS A 196 30.68 -2.51 -10.62
N GLY A 197 31.21 -1.35 -10.23
CA GLY A 197 31.34 -0.94 -8.83
C GLY A 197 30.03 -0.47 -8.19
N ARG A 198 30.12 -0.06 -6.93
CA ARG A 198 29.08 0.64 -6.19
C ARG A 198 29.00 2.11 -6.60
N PHE A 199 27.90 2.77 -6.27
CA PHE A 199 27.65 4.20 -6.48
C PHE A 199 27.74 4.67 -7.94
N VAL A 200 27.65 3.74 -8.90
CA VAL A 200 27.71 4.04 -10.34
C VAL A 200 26.40 4.64 -10.84
N MET A 201 25.29 4.23 -10.24
CA MET A 201 23.94 4.70 -10.61
C MET A 201 23.31 5.43 -9.43
N MET A 202 23.46 6.73 -9.42
CA MET A 202 22.80 7.63 -8.47
C MET A 202 22.11 8.76 -9.23
N ASP A 203 20.85 8.99 -8.94
CA ASP A 203 20.07 10.08 -9.52
C ASP A 203 20.35 11.44 -8.85
N ASP A 204 19.76 12.50 -9.38
CA ASP A 204 19.98 13.85 -8.86
C ASP A 204 19.41 14.08 -7.46
N ALA A 205 18.37 13.33 -7.05
CA ALA A 205 17.79 13.42 -5.71
C ALA A 205 18.74 12.79 -4.68
N MET A 206 19.31 11.61 -4.99
CA MET A 206 20.34 10.96 -4.17
C MET A 206 21.58 11.86 -4.02
N TRP A 207 22.03 12.43 -5.13
CA TRP A 207 23.14 13.39 -5.11
C TRP A 207 22.78 14.65 -4.33
N GLY A 208 21.56 15.18 -4.48
CA GLY A 208 21.10 16.36 -3.75
C GLY A 208 21.19 16.18 -2.23
N MET A 209 20.80 15.01 -1.71
CA MET A 209 20.99 14.65 -0.31
C MET A 209 22.48 14.63 0.08
N ILE A 210 23.31 13.94 -0.67
CA ILE A 210 24.76 13.78 -0.39
C ILE A 210 25.48 15.12 -0.42
N LEU A 211 25.15 15.99 -1.35
CA LEU A 211 25.79 17.28 -1.57
C LEU A 211 25.36 18.38 -0.59
N GLY A 212 24.42 18.08 0.31
CA GLY A 212 23.93 19.04 1.30
C GLY A 212 22.77 19.93 0.85
N LYS A 213 22.21 19.73 -0.36
CA LYS A 213 21.10 20.54 -0.88
C LYS A 213 19.81 20.38 -0.07
N SER A 214 19.69 19.27 0.67
CA SER A 214 18.56 19.00 1.58
C SER A 214 18.91 19.26 3.05
N GLY A 215 20.00 19.97 3.30
CA GLY A 215 20.52 20.28 4.63
C GLY A 215 21.70 19.41 5.04
N LYS A 216 22.27 19.75 6.19
CA LYS A 216 23.47 19.10 6.72
C LYS A 216 23.19 17.65 7.15
N LEU A 217 24.04 16.74 6.71
CA LEU A 217 23.99 15.34 7.13
C LEU A 217 24.52 15.17 8.56
N PRO A 218 23.96 14.22 9.36
CA PRO A 218 24.39 13.96 10.73
C PRO A 218 25.82 13.48 10.88
N GLY A 219 26.32 12.72 9.92
CA GLY A 219 27.66 12.14 9.94
C GLY A 219 28.56 12.61 8.81
N LYS A 220 29.84 12.26 8.90
CA LYS A 220 30.83 12.52 7.87
C LYS A 220 30.58 11.60 6.66
N LEU A 221 30.66 12.15 5.44
CA LEU A 221 30.68 11.36 4.21
C LEU A 221 31.96 10.53 4.13
N ASP A 222 31.86 9.34 3.55
CA ASP A 222 33.03 8.52 3.20
C ASP A 222 33.88 9.22 2.14
N ASP A 223 35.20 9.11 2.24
CA ASP A 223 36.12 9.75 1.34
C ASP A 223 35.92 9.26 -0.13
N GLU A 224 35.50 8.01 -0.33
CA GLU A 224 35.14 7.46 -1.65
C GLU A 224 33.98 8.26 -2.30
N ILE A 225 32.96 8.63 -1.53
CA ILE A 225 31.81 9.42 -2.01
C ILE A 225 32.26 10.85 -2.34
N VAL A 226 33.11 11.44 -1.51
CA VAL A 226 33.63 12.79 -1.75
C VAL A 226 34.47 12.84 -3.02
N GLU A 227 35.35 11.87 -3.22
CA GLU A 227 36.18 11.79 -4.44
C GLU A 227 35.34 11.51 -5.69
N LEU A 228 34.29 10.67 -5.56
CA LEU A 228 33.38 10.41 -6.66
C LEU A 228 32.61 11.68 -7.06
N ALA A 229 32.14 12.47 -6.09
CA ALA A 229 31.47 13.75 -6.34
C ALA A 229 32.39 14.72 -7.08
N LYS A 230 33.64 14.88 -6.62
CA LYS A 230 34.65 15.73 -7.27
C LYS A 230 34.93 15.28 -8.72
N LYS A 231 35.11 13.98 -8.92
CA LYS A 231 35.35 13.40 -10.26
C LYS A 231 34.20 13.66 -11.24
N GLN A 232 32.98 13.75 -10.72
CA GLN A 232 31.76 14.06 -11.49
C GLN A 232 31.47 15.58 -11.59
N GLY A 233 32.36 16.43 -11.07
CA GLY A 233 32.16 17.89 -11.09
C GLY A 233 30.99 18.37 -10.24
N LYS A 234 30.63 17.63 -9.21
CA LYS A 234 29.53 17.98 -8.29
C LYS A 234 30.06 18.83 -7.14
N GLU A 235 29.29 19.85 -6.78
CA GLU A 235 29.66 20.81 -5.75
C GLU A 235 28.83 20.58 -4.47
N PHE A 236 29.52 20.58 -3.32
CA PHE A 236 28.92 20.54 -2.01
C PHE A 236 28.43 21.93 -1.60
N THR A 237 27.37 21.98 -0.82
CA THR A 237 26.82 23.22 -0.29
C THR A 237 26.45 23.11 1.20
N ASP A 238 26.66 24.19 1.93
CA ASP A 238 26.21 24.40 3.30
C ASP A 238 25.07 25.45 3.35
N ALA A 239 24.54 25.86 2.18
CA ALA A 239 23.47 26.81 2.09
C ALA A 239 22.20 26.27 2.74
N ASP A 240 21.40 27.15 3.33
CA ASP A 240 20.08 26.79 3.84
C ASP A 240 19.23 26.28 2.67
N PRO A 241 18.67 25.07 2.77
CA PRO A 241 17.81 24.48 1.72
C PRO A 241 16.69 25.42 1.25
N HIS A 242 16.11 26.21 2.16
CA HIS A 242 15.07 27.19 1.82
C HIS A 242 15.56 28.28 0.87
N THR A 243 16.87 28.57 0.84
CA THR A 243 17.44 29.54 -0.10
C THR A 243 17.77 28.94 -1.48
N LEU A 244 17.88 27.60 -1.53
CA LEU A 244 18.17 26.87 -2.79
C LEU A 244 16.93 26.56 -3.61
N ILE A 245 15.75 26.57 -2.97
CA ILE A 245 14.47 26.26 -3.60
C ILE A 245 13.68 27.58 -3.75
N PRO A 246 13.42 28.07 -4.96
CA PRO A 246 12.63 29.27 -5.16
C PRO A 246 11.20 29.03 -4.68
N ASN A 247 10.59 30.09 -4.13
CA ASN A 247 9.15 30.05 -3.81
C ASN A 247 8.35 29.96 -5.11
N ALA A 248 7.64 28.85 -5.29
CA ALA A 248 6.85 28.56 -6.48
C ALA A 248 5.35 28.89 -6.32
N LEU A 249 4.91 29.32 -5.12
CA LEU A 249 3.50 29.49 -4.79
C LEU A 249 2.77 30.44 -5.74
N GLU A 250 3.37 31.58 -6.06
CA GLU A 250 2.78 32.54 -6.99
C GLU A 250 2.65 31.99 -8.41
N GLY A 251 3.55 31.09 -8.81
CA GLY A 251 3.45 30.39 -10.08
C GLY A 251 2.25 29.43 -10.11
N PHE A 252 2.00 28.72 -9.02
CA PHE A 252 0.83 27.85 -8.91
C PHE A 252 -0.49 28.61 -8.82
N LYS A 253 -0.53 29.74 -8.11
CA LYS A 253 -1.70 30.63 -8.11
C LYS A 253 -2.06 31.08 -9.52
N LYS A 254 -1.06 31.56 -10.26
CA LYS A 254 -1.25 31.98 -11.65
C LYS A 254 -1.76 30.84 -12.53
N GLU A 255 -1.22 29.63 -12.36
CA GLU A 255 -1.70 28.44 -13.08
C GLU A 255 -3.17 28.14 -12.76
N MET A 256 -3.58 28.24 -11.48
CA MET A 256 -4.96 28.03 -11.07
C MET A 256 -5.89 29.06 -11.70
N ASP A 257 -5.51 30.34 -11.65
CA ASP A 257 -6.26 31.43 -12.25
C ASP A 257 -6.44 31.25 -13.77
N GLU A 258 -5.36 30.93 -14.48
CA GLU A 258 -5.37 30.67 -15.92
C GLU A 258 -6.27 29.47 -16.33
N ASN A 259 -6.40 28.48 -15.46
CA ASN A 259 -7.25 27.32 -15.70
C ASN A 259 -8.67 27.46 -15.11
N GLY A 260 -8.96 28.54 -14.39
CA GLY A 260 -10.24 28.76 -13.72
C GLY A 260 -10.49 27.74 -12.59
N TRP A 261 -9.44 27.28 -11.92
CA TRP A 261 -9.55 26.37 -10.77
C TRP A 261 -9.73 27.21 -9.49
N GLU A 262 -10.61 26.74 -8.62
CA GLU A 262 -10.82 27.35 -7.31
C GLU A 262 -9.70 26.92 -6.35
N TYR A 263 -9.30 27.81 -5.43
CA TYR A 263 -8.25 27.51 -4.44
C TYR A 263 -8.72 26.53 -3.35
N GLY A 264 -10.05 26.32 -3.22
CA GLY A 264 -10.65 25.55 -2.14
C GLY A 264 -10.80 26.35 -0.85
N GLN A 265 -11.35 25.74 0.17
CA GLN A 265 -11.44 26.34 1.48
C GLN A 265 -10.03 26.35 2.11
N ASP A 266 -9.63 27.50 2.68
CA ASP A 266 -8.29 27.66 3.28
C ASP A 266 -7.12 27.33 2.32
N ASP A 267 -7.29 27.59 1.03
CA ASP A 267 -6.29 27.33 -0.04
C ASP A 267 -5.90 25.84 -0.20
N GLU A 268 -6.73 24.91 0.21
CA GLU A 268 -6.43 23.47 0.20
C GLU A 268 -6.14 22.92 -1.20
N GLU A 269 -6.89 23.36 -2.22
CA GLU A 269 -6.68 22.94 -3.60
C GLU A 269 -5.39 23.54 -4.19
N LEU A 270 -5.04 24.77 -3.81
CA LEU A 270 -3.76 25.37 -4.16
C LEU A 270 -2.59 24.59 -3.53
N PHE A 271 -2.77 24.17 -2.28
CA PHE A 271 -1.79 23.38 -1.58
C PHE A 271 -1.59 21.99 -2.24
N GLU A 272 -2.68 21.32 -2.63
CA GLU A 272 -2.62 20.06 -3.38
C GLU A 272 -1.89 20.22 -4.72
N LEU A 273 -2.17 21.27 -5.48
CA LEU A 273 -1.42 21.56 -6.70
C LEU A 273 0.07 21.78 -6.43
N ALA A 274 0.42 22.51 -5.38
CA ALA A 274 1.80 22.80 -5.04
C ALA A 274 2.57 21.55 -4.57
N MET A 275 1.91 20.67 -3.84
CA MET A 275 2.51 19.44 -3.31
C MET A 275 2.57 18.31 -4.34
N HIS A 276 1.56 18.21 -5.22
CA HIS A 276 1.39 17.11 -6.17
C HIS A 276 1.01 17.60 -7.57
N PRO A 277 1.84 18.44 -8.23
CA PRO A 277 1.43 19.18 -9.44
C PRO A 277 0.98 18.28 -10.59
N GLU A 278 1.66 17.16 -10.84
CA GLU A 278 1.29 16.24 -11.93
C GLU A 278 -0.02 15.52 -11.63
N GLN A 279 -0.15 15.00 -10.41
CA GLN A 279 -1.33 14.28 -9.96
C GLN A 279 -2.56 15.18 -9.94
N TYR A 280 -2.39 16.42 -9.48
CA TYR A 280 -3.47 17.41 -9.46
C TYR A 280 -3.96 17.77 -10.86
N ARG A 281 -3.04 18.04 -11.80
CA ARG A 281 -3.37 18.29 -13.21
C ARG A 281 -4.09 17.11 -13.85
N ASP A 282 -3.60 15.88 -13.59
CA ASP A 282 -4.25 14.65 -14.06
C ASP A 282 -5.66 14.49 -13.47
N PHE A 283 -5.84 14.84 -12.20
CA PHE A 283 -7.15 14.84 -11.55
C PHE A 283 -8.12 15.86 -12.19
N LYS A 284 -7.72 17.11 -12.31
CA LYS A 284 -8.55 18.17 -12.91
C LYS A 284 -8.89 17.91 -14.38
N SER A 285 -8.00 17.30 -15.14
CA SER A 285 -8.26 16.91 -16.54
C SER A 285 -9.10 15.64 -16.69
N GLY A 286 -9.40 14.92 -15.59
CA GLY A 286 -10.08 13.63 -15.61
C GLY A 286 -9.20 12.46 -16.05
N MET A 287 -7.93 12.69 -16.38
CA MET A 287 -6.99 11.64 -16.80
C MET A 287 -6.67 10.66 -15.66
N ALA A 288 -6.56 11.14 -14.40
CA ALA A 288 -6.34 10.30 -13.24
C ALA A 288 -7.44 9.25 -13.10
N LYS A 289 -8.72 9.66 -13.16
CA LYS A 289 -9.87 8.75 -13.10
C LYS A 289 -9.86 7.73 -14.24
N LYS A 290 -9.57 8.19 -15.46
CA LYS A 290 -9.50 7.31 -16.64
C LYS A 290 -8.40 6.26 -16.52
N ARG A 291 -7.20 6.65 -16.07
CA ARG A 291 -6.07 5.73 -15.82
C ARG A 291 -6.41 4.75 -14.71
N MET A 292 -6.93 5.25 -13.57
CA MET A 292 -7.29 4.40 -12.43
C MET A 292 -8.32 3.33 -12.81
N LEU A 293 -9.36 3.68 -13.55
CA LEU A 293 -10.36 2.71 -14.02
C LEU A 293 -9.75 1.65 -14.96
N ALA A 294 -8.84 2.07 -15.85
CA ALA A 294 -8.15 1.15 -16.75
C ALA A 294 -7.21 0.20 -16.00
N ASP A 295 -6.47 0.72 -15.01
CA ASP A 295 -5.54 -0.08 -14.22
C ASP A 295 -6.28 -1.01 -13.25
N LEU A 296 -7.40 -0.56 -12.67
CA LEU A 296 -8.28 -1.40 -11.86
C LEU A 296 -8.84 -2.57 -12.70
N GLN A 297 -9.28 -2.31 -13.91
CA GLN A 297 -9.77 -3.37 -14.79
C GLN A 297 -8.66 -4.38 -15.13
N LYS A 298 -7.46 -3.91 -15.46
CA LYS A 298 -6.31 -4.79 -15.70
C LYS A 298 -5.94 -5.62 -14.48
N ALA A 299 -5.96 -5.01 -13.28
CA ALA A 299 -5.63 -5.70 -12.04
C ALA A 299 -6.67 -6.78 -11.72
N LYS A 300 -7.96 -6.48 -11.88
CA LYS A 300 -9.06 -7.45 -11.73
C LYS A 300 -8.93 -8.60 -12.74
N ASP A 301 -8.66 -8.30 -14.00
CA ASP A 301 -8.46 -9.31 -15.05
C ASP A 301 -7.23 -10.20 -14.76
N ALA A 302 -6.15 -9.64 -14.22
CA ALA A 302 -4.96 -10.38 -13.83
C ALA A 302 -5.19 -11.29 -12.61
N GLN A 303 -5.95 -10.84 -11.61
CA GLN A 303 -6.33 -11.67 -10.47
C GLN A 303 -7.22 -12.85 -10.90
N MET A 304 -8.18 -12.62 -11.77
CA MET A 304 -9.01 -13.69 -12.33
C MET A 304 -8.16 -14.68 -13.13
N GLY A 305 -7.27 -14.20 -13.99
CA GLY A 305 -6.38 -15.06 -14.80
C GLY A 305 -5.39 -15.89 -13.97
N SER A 306 -4.97 -15.41 -12.79
CA SER A 306 -4.05 -16.15 -11.91
C SER A 306 -4.73 -17.24 -11.08
N LYS A 307 -6.06 -17.22 -10.96
CA LYS A 307 -6.87 -18.20 -10.23
C LYS A 307 -7.42 -19.30 -11.15
N MET A 308 -7.29 -19.17 -12.47
CA MET A 308 -7.81 -20.09 -13.48
C MET A 308 -6.71 -20.97 -14.05
N THR A 309 -7.04 -22.23 -14.32
CA THR A 309 -6.20 -23.06 -15.20
C THR A 309 -6.17 -22.46 -16.62
N PRO A 310 -5.16 -22.78 -17.44
CA PRO A 310 -5.11 -22.29 -18.83
C PRO A 310 -6.37 -22.61 -19.66
N GLU A 311 -7.03 -23.73 -19.36
CA GLU A 311 -8.28 -24.17 -20.02
C GLU A 311 -9.48 -23.34 -19.55
N GLU A 312 -9.60 -23.07 -18.25
CA GLU A 312 -10.62 -22.20 -17.66
C GLU A 312 -10.46 -20.75 -18.14
N ALA A 313 -9.21 -20.25 -18.22
CA ALA A 313 -8.93 -18.91 -18.75
C ALA A 313 -9.28 -18.79 -20.25
N ALA A 314 -9.09 -19.85 -21.03
CA ALA A 314 -9.50 -19.89 -22.43
C ALA A 314 -11.03 -19.94 -22.56
N ALA A 315 -11.70 -20.77 -21.75
CA ALA A 315 -13.15 -20.86 -21.70
C ALA A 315 -13.80 -19.53 -21.25
N PHE A 316 -13.23 -18.87 -20.25
CA PHE A 316 -13.69 -17.56 -19.78
C PHE A 316 -13.52 -16.46 -20.83
N LYS A 317 -12.39 -16.44 -21.55
CA LYS A 317 -12.20 -15.54 -22.70
C LYS A 317 -13.22 -15.77 -23.80
N HIS A 318 -13.53 -17.01 -24.09
CA HIS A 318 -14.58 -17.37 -25.07
C HIS A 318 -15.97 -16.97 -24.59
N ALA A 319 -16.33 -17.27 -23.35
CA ALA A 319 -17.61 -16.89 -22.75
C ALA A 319 -17.81 -15.37 -22.70
N LYS A 320 -16.76 -14.60 -22.34
CA LYS A 320 -16.79 -13.13 -22.34
C LYS A 320 -16.91 -12.57 -23.78
N ALA A 321 -16.25 -13.20 -24.75
CA ALA A 321 -16.37 -12.82 -26.15
C ALA A 321 -17.75 -13.15 -26.74
N ASP A 322 -18.36 -14.25 -26.32
CA ASP A 322 -19.70 -14.66 -26.75
C ASP A 322 -20.80 -13.84 -26.05
N ALA A 323 -20.64 -13.48 -24.78
CA ALA A 323 -21.54 -12.57 -24.06
C ALA A 323 -21.55 -11.15 -24.66
N ILE A 324 -20.41 -10.70 -25.22
CA ILE A 324 -20.34 -9.42 -25.94
C ILE A 324 -20.98 -9.53 -27.33
N LYS A 325 -21.03 -10.74 -27.92
CA LYS A 325 -21.52 -10.97 -29.30
C LYS A 325 -23.01 -11.22 -29.41
N SER A 326 -23.69 -11.58 -28.32
CA SER A 326 -25.15 -11.86 -28.37
C SER A 326 -25.79 -11.53 -27.03
N PRO A 327 -26.32 -10.32 -26.83
CA PRO A 327 -27.37 -10.17 -25.85
C PRO A 327 -28.56 -10.97 -26.36
N VAL A 328 -28.75 -12.19 -25.85
CA VAL A 328 -30.05 -12.87 -26.01
C VAL A 328 -31.03 -11.97 -25.26
N LYS A 329 -31.94 -11.33 -26.01
CA LYS A 329 -32.97 -10.47 -25.45
C LYS A 329 -33.72 -11.27 -24.37
N GLY A 330 -33.66 -10.81 -23.13
CA GLY A 330 -34.49 -11.33 -22.04
C GLY A 330 -33.75 -12.20 -20.99
N GLN A 331 -32.47 -12.49 -21.12
CA GLN A 331 -31.74 -13.25 -20.08
C GLN A 331 -30.85 -12.35 -19.25
N GLY A 332 -30.94 -12.47 -17.95
CA GLY A 332 -30.02 -11.88 -16.98
C GLY A 332 -29.33 -12.97 -16.13
N PHE A 333 -28.26 -12.64 -15.48
CA PHE A 333 -27.54 -13.54 -14.60
C PHE A 333 -27.31 -12.88 -13.25
N PHE A 334 -27.19 -13.69 -12.21
CA PHE A 334 -26.81 -13.26 -10.87
C PHE A 334 -25.31 -13.47 -10.71
N GLU A 335 -24.62 -12.40 -10.43
CA GLU A 335 -23.20 -12.41 -10.16
C GLU A 335 -22.99 -12.13 -8.67
N PHE A 336 -22.17 -12.97 -8.02
CA PHE A 336 -21.82 -12.73 -6.62
C PHE A 336 -20.83 -11.56 -6.52
N GLN A 337 -21.22 -10.52 -5.80
CA GLN A 337 -20.40 -9.30 -5.63
C GLN A 337 -19.65 -9.24 -4.29
N GLY A 338 -19.82 -10.23 -3.40
CA GLY A 338 -19.14 -10.32 -2.12
C GLY A 338 -17.75 -10.96 -2.20
N GLU A 339 -16.98 -10.90 -1.11
CA GLU A 339 -15.63 -11.47 -1.02
C GLU A 339 -15.55 -12.71 -0.12
N GLY A 340 -14.56 -13.55 -0.40
CA GLY A 340 -14.21 -14.74 0.36
C GLY A 340 -14.84 -16.03 -0.16
N GLU A 341 -14.47 -17.14 0.47
CA GLU A 341 -15.13 -18.42 0.23
C GLU A 341 -16.52 -18.38 0.83
N CYS A 342 -17.52 -18.39 -0.01
CA CYS A 342 -18.91 -18.33 0.40
C CYS A 342 -19.61 -19.64 0.06
N MET A 343 -20.56 -20.03 0.89
CA MET A 343 -21.41 -21.21 0.64
C MET A 343 -22.87 -20.76 0.58
N PRO A 344 -23.61 -21.06 -0.48
CA PRO A 344 -25.05 -20.84 -0.53
C PRO A 344 -25.75 -21.58 0.63
N VAL A 345 -26.58 -20.89 1.39
CA VAL A 345 -27.27 -21.44 2.59
C VAL A 345 -28.76 -21.69 2.35
N LEU A 346 -29.34 -21.00 1.37
CA LEU A 346 -30.70 -21.26 0.91
C LEU A 346 -30.64 -21.76 -0.52
N GLU A 347 -31.30 -22.88 -0.82
CA GLU A 347 -31.45 -23.36 -2.17
C GLU A 347 -32.62 -22.63 -2.85
N PRO A 348 -32.34 -21.70 -3.77
CA PRO A 348 -33.35 -21.26 -4.71
C PRO A 348 -33.74 -22.46 -5.57
N TYR A 349 -35.00 -22.56 -5.95
CA TYR A 349 -35.46 -23.64 -6.84
C TYR A 349 -35.77 -23.10 -8.24
N ILE A 350 -35.48 -23.88 -9.23
CA ILE A 350 -35.78 -23.55 -10.64
C ILE A 350 -37.30 -23.33 -10.81
N GLY A 351 -37.64 -22.21 -11.42
CA GLY A 351 -39.02 -21.77 -11.57
C GLY A 351 -39.50 -20.76 -10.56
N GLN A 352 -38.68 -20.45 -9.54
CA GLN A 352 -39.01 -19.41 -8.53
C GLN A 352 -39.00 -18.03 -9.17
N GLN A 353 -40.02 -17.23 -8.84
CA GLN A 353 -40.17 -15.85 -9.32
C GLN A 353 -39.53 -14.90 -8.31
N TYR A 354 -38.77 -13.93 -8.82
CA TYR A 354 -38.11 -12.89 -8.00
C TYR A 354 -38.48 -11.51 -8.51
N LYS A 355 -38.54 -10.56 -7.57
CA LYS A 355 -38.58 -9.12 -7.88
C LYS A 355 -37.16 -8.57 -7.81
N GLU A 356 -36.90 -7.50 -8.57
CA GLU A 356 -35.65 -6.77 -8.47
C GLU A 356 -35.41 -6.30 -7.03
N GLY A 357 -34.20 -6.53 -6.48
CA GLY A 357 -33.82 -6.26 -5.10
C GLY A 357 -34.27 -7.31 -4.07
N GLU A 358 -35.08 -8.31 -4.43
CA GLU A 358 -35.47 -9.40 -3.55
C GLU A 358 -34.28 -10.33 -3.28
N THR A 359 -34.13 -10.81 -2.04
CA THR A 359 -33.02 -11.71 -1.67
C THR A 359 -33.12 -13.02 -2.43
N PHE A 360 -32.15 -13.26 -3.31
CA PHE A 360 -32.05 -14.47 -4.11
C PHE A 360 -31.52 -15.66 -3.29
N CYS A 361 -30.45 -15.46 -2.56
CA CYS A 361 -29.88 -16.43 -1.64
C CYS A 361 -29.05 -15.72 -0.56
N TYR A 362 -28.68 -16.46 0.46
CA TYR A 362 -27.65 -16.04 1.41
C TYR A 362 -26.37 -16.79 1.12
N VAL A 363 -25.23 -16.13 1.26
CA VAL A 363 -23.91 -16.74 1.19
C VAL A 363 -23.23 -16.60 2.53
N GLN A 364 -22.58 -17.65 3.00
CA GLN A 364 -21.80 -17.61 4.21
C GLN A 364 -20.35 -17.24 3.85
N ALA A 365 -19.91 -16.07 4.28
CA ALA A 365 -18.52 -15.65 4.17
C ALA A 365 -17.63 -16.46 5.11
N THR A 366 -16.33 -16.49 4.83
CA THR A 366 -15.30 -17.23 5.60
C THR A 366 -15.30 -16.95 7.09
N TRP A 367 -15.85 -15.80 7.51
CA TRP A 367 -15.98 -15.35 8.91
C TRP A 367 -17.28 -15.80 9.58
N GLY A 368 -18.07 -16.63 8.93
CA GLY A 368 -19.37 -17.08 9.45
C GLY A 368 -20.53 -16.09 9.28
N GLN A 369 -20.30 -14.94 8.66
CA GLN A 369 -21.32 -13.95 8.40
C GLN A 369 -22.16 -14.35 7.18
N PHE A 370 -23.48 -14.18 7.27
CA PHE A 370 -24.40 -14.39 6.16
C PHE A 370 -24.58 -13.08 5.39
N VAL A 371 -24.33 -13.10 4.11
CA VAL A 371 -24.53 -11.96 3.20
C VAL A 371 -25.69 -12.29 2.26
N ALA A 372 -26.67 -11.40 2.19
CA ALA A 372 -27.78 -11.54 1.26
C ALA A 372 -27.32 -11.17 -0.17
N VAL A 373 -27.63 -12.00 -1.14
CA VAL A 373 -27.42 -11.70 -2.56
C VAL A 373 -28.77 -11.28 -3.15
N PRO A 374 -28.94 -10.00 -3.52
CA PRO A 374 -30.19 -9.52 -4.08
C PRO A 374 -30.34 -9.97 -5.54
N ALA A 375 -31.58 -10.18 -5.95
CA ALA A 375 -31.95 -10.33 -7.34
C ALA A 375 -31.70 -9.01 -8.08
N CYS A 376 -30.79 -9.01 -9.06
CA CYS A 376 -30.50 -7.82 -9.87
C CYS A 376 -31.54 -7.53 -10.95
N LEU A 377 -32.49 -8.47 -11.19
CA LEU A 377 -33.60 -8.32 -12.13
C LEU A 377 -34.84 -9.01 -11.60
N GLY A 378 -36.02 -8.54 -11.98
CA GLY A 378 -37.28 -9.28 -11.82
C GLY A 378 -37.40 -10.35 -12.89
N GLY A 379 -37.87 -11.55 -12.49
CA GLY A 379 -38.05 -12.64 -13.45
C GLY A 379 -38.01 -14.02 -12.78
N LYS A 380 -38.03 -15.06 -13.62
CA LYS A 380 -38.08 -16.45 -13.18
C LYS A 380 -36.70 -17.10 -13.23
N LEU A 381 -36.30 -17.79 -12.15
CA LEU A 381 -35.06 -18.54 -12.10
C LEU A 381 -35.13 -19.74 -13.05
N VAL A 382 -34.21 -19.79 -14.01
CA VAL A 382 -34.16 -20.85 -15.03
C VAL A 382 -33.01 -21.83 -14.86
N GLU A 383 -31.91 -21.40 -14.19
CA GLU A 383 -30.75 -22.25 -13.97
C GLU A 383 -30.04 -21.83 -12.67
N ILE A 384 -29.52 -22.81 -11.92
CA ILE A 384 -28.64 -22.62 -10.77
C ILE A 384 -27.25 -23.06 -11.18
N ALA A 385 -26.34 -22.10 -11.33
CA ALA A 385 -24.95 -22.35 -11.76
C ALA A 385 -24.05 -22.81 -10.59
N SER A 386 -24.34 -22.39 -9.37
CA SER A 386 -23.53 -22.71 -8.16
C SER A 386 -24.34 -23.61 -7.21
N LYS A 387 -23.79 -24.78 -6.89
CA LYS A 387 -24.44 -25.76 -6.00
C LYS A 387 -24.27 -25.36 -4.54
N GLN A 388 -25.25 -25.73 -3.68
CA GLN A 388 -25.14 -25.59 -2.23
C GLN A 388 -23.84 -26.26 -1.71
N GLY A 389 -23.11 -25.55 -0.85
CA GLY A 389 -21.84 -26.02 -0.31
C GLY A 389 -20.65 -25.92 -1.25
N SER A 390 -20.82 -25.42 -2.48
CA SER A 390 -19.71 -25.08 -3.36
C SER A 390 -19.08 -23.74 -2.93
N LYS A 391 -17.78 -23.60 -3.16
CA LYS A 391 -17.09 -22.32 -2.97
C LYS A 391 -17.39 -21.42 -4.14
N ILE A 392 -17.81 -20.19 -3.83
CA ILE A 392 -18.02 -19.13 -4.82
C ILE A 392 -17.15 -17.92 -4.48
N ASN A 393 -16.68 -17.24 -5.50
CA ASN A 393 -15.89 -16.03 -5.39
C ASN A 393 -16.64 -14.86 -6.02
N ARG A 394 -16.20 -13.65 -5.74
CA ARG A 394 -16.71 -12.45 -6.40
C ARG A 394 -16.60 -12.57 -7.92
N GLY A 395 -17.70 -12.32 -8.60
CA GLY A 395 -17.81 -12.46 -10.05
C GLY A 395 -18.29 -13.84 -10.52
N ASP A 396 -18.46 -14.81 -9.60
CA ASP A 396 -19.03 -16.10 -9.97
C ASP A 396 -20.52 -15.99 -10.21
N VAL A 397 -20.98 -16.59 -11.29
CA VAL A 397 -22.41 -16.67 -11.62
C VAL A 397 -23.07 -17.71 -10.73
N ILE A 398 -24.07 -17.29 -9.97
CA ILE A 398 -24.82 -18.17 -9.05
C ILE A 398 -26.03 -18.79 -9.75
N GLY A 399 -26.68 -18.07 -10.65
CA GLY A 399 -27.83 -18.53 -11.36
C GLY A 399 -28.23 -17.61 -12.52
N TYR A 400 -29.15 -18.07 -13.34
CA TYR A 400 -29.69 -17.33 -14.46
C TYR A 400 -31.19 -17.10 -14.30
N ILE A 401 -31.61 -15.89 -14.61
CA ILE A 401 -33.01 -15.45 -14.54
C ILE A 401 -33.49 -15.15 -15.97
N GLU A 402 -34.67 -15.63 -16.28
CA GLU A 402 -35.43 -15.24 -17.47
C GLU A 402 -36.31 -14.05 -17.06
N ARG A 403 -36.12 -12.91 -17.70
CA ARG A 403 -36.85 -11.70 -17.45
C ARG A 403 -38.32 -11.88 -17.79
N ASP A 404 -39.22 -11.40 -16.93
CA ASP A 404 -40.63 -11.31 -17.29
C ASP A 404 -40.76 -10.40 -18.52
N HIS A 405 -41.41 -10.91 -19.54
CA HIS A 405 -41.79 -10.10 -20.69
C HIS A 405 -42.98 -9.24 -20.29
N ASP A 406 -42.79 -7.91 -20.24
CA ASP A 406 -43.89 -6.95 -20.23
C ASP A 406 -44.70 -7.02 -21.51
#